data_65db004267bd99b77e179b9798d6f412
#
_entry.id   65db004267bd99b77e179b9798d6f412
#
_cell.length_a   1.000
_cell.length_b   1.000
_cell.length_c   1.000
_cell.angle_alpha   90.00
_cell.angle_beta   90.00
_cell.angle_gamma   90.00
#
_symmetry.space_group_name_H-M   'P 1'
#
loop_
_entity.id
_entity.type
_entity.pdbx_description
1 polymer ?
#
loop_
_entity_poly.entity_id
_entity_poly.type
_entity_poly.pdbx_seq_one_letter_code
_entity_poly.pdbx_strand_id
1 'polypeptide(L)'
;MFVALRDLRFARGRFILIGSVVALITILVGFLSGLTGGLATQNISAVLAIPGDRIVFSTPTNGTSTPSYSDSTVTEQQSKMWSAADGVASVEPIGVSQTRAEAGDARTAVAVFGVQPRFDDTAPTQDGSVSLSTPAAADLDVTVGDEIQIAGSTYTVETVAGEGWYSHTPVIEMTLGDWQGYSAATGA
;
A
#
# COMPACT_ATOMS: atom_id res chain seq x y z
N MET A 1 7.01 -42.82 -41.39
CA MET A 1 7.19 -41.39 -41.05
C MET A 1 6.86 -40.38 -42.16
N PHE A 2 7.05 -40.72 -43.43
CA PHE A 2 6.78 -39.82 -44.57
C PHE A 2 5.29 -39.45 -44.77
N VAL A 3 4.36 -40.37 -44.50
CA VAL A 3 2.91 -40.15 -44.68
C VAL A 3 2.38 -39.11 -43.66
N ALA A 4 2.78 -39.21 -42.39
CA ALA A 4 2.36 -38.28 -41.36
C ALA A 4 2.84 -36.81 -41.61
N LEU A 5 4.05 -36.66 -42.13
CA LEU A 5 4.59 -35.34 -42.49
C LEU A 5 3.86 -34.71 -43.69
N ARG A 6 3.41 -35.54 -44.64
CA ARG A 6 2.65 -35.10 -45.79
C ARG A 6 1.22 -34.71 -45.43
N ASP A 7 0.57 -35.47 -44.52
CA ASP A 7 -0.76 -35.13 -44.00
C ASP A 7 -0.73 -33.83 -43.17
N LEU A 8 0.29 -33.63 -42.36
CA LEU A 8 0.51 -32.35 -41.64
C LEU A 8 0.66 -31.17 -42.63
N ARG A 9 1.34 -31.37 -43.73
CA ARG A 9 1.51 -30.33 -44.75
C ARG A 9 0.23 -29.99 -45.49
N PHE A 10 -0.68 -30.95 -45.68
CA PHE A 10 -1.96 -30.76 -46.36
C PHE A 10 -3.00 -30.12 -45.42
N ALA A 11 -2.95 -30.48 -44.13
CA ALA A 11 -3.87 -29.96 -43.10
C ALA A 11 -3.33 -28.73 -42.34
N ARG A 12 -2.20 -28.12 -42.78
CA ARG A 12 -1.52 -27.02 -42.09
C ARG A 12 -2.43 -25.84 -41.73
N GLY A 13 -3.44 -25.52 -42.58
CA GLY A 13 -4.40 -24.45 -42.27
C GLY A 13 -5.22 -24.72 -41.01
N ARG A 14 -5.67 -25.98 -40.82
CA ARG A 14 -6.42 -26.39 -39.62
C ARG A 14 -5.53 -26.42 -38.39
N PHE A 15 -4.28 -26.88 -38.52
CA PHE A 15 -3.33 -26.88 -37.38
C PHE A 15 -2.91 -25.48 -36.97
N ILE A 16 -2.68 -24.57 -37.93
CA ILE A 16 -2.39 -23.16 -37.65
C ILE A 16 -3.59 -22.50 -36.95
N LEU A 17 -4.81 -22.74 -37.41
CA LEU A 17 -6.02 -22.18 -36.80
C LEU A 17 -6.21 -22.68 -35.38
N ILE A 18 -6.10 -23.99 -35.14
CA ILE A 18 -6.19 -24.56 -33.80
C ILE A 18 -5.05 -24.04 -32.91
N GLY A 19 -3.82 -24.03 -33.41
CA GLY A 19 -2.65 -23.55 -32.71
C GLY A 19 -2.76 -22.07 -32.37
N SER A 20 -3.30 -21.23 -33.27
CA SER A 20 -3.50 -19.82 -33.02
C SER A 20 -4.58 -19.55 -31.95
N VAL A 21 -5.66 -20.34 -31.95
CA VAL A 21 -6.70 -20.25 -30.91
C VAL A 21 -6.14 -20.64 -29.53
N VAL A 22 -5.40 -21.76 -29.46
CA VAL A 22 -4.76 -22.19 -28.21
C VAL A 22 -3.75 -21.14 -27.73
N ALA A 23 -2.90 -20.63 -28.64
CA ALA A 23 -1.95 -19.58 -28.28
C ALA A 23 -2.63 -18.31 -27.78
N LEU A 24 -3.71 -17.87 -28.44
CA LEU A 24 -4.49 -16.71 -28.04
C LEU A 24 -5.09 -16.89 -26.65
N ILE A 25 -5.70 -18.05 -26.37
CA ILE A 25 -6.27 -18.35 -25.05
C ILE A 25 -5.17 -18.38 -23.98
N THR A 26 -4.03 -18.99 -24.26
CA THR A 26 -2.90 -19.06 -23.31
C THR A 26 -2.36 -17.66 -23.00
N ILE A 27 -2.18 -16.81 -24.00
CA ILE A 27 -1.75 -15.42 -23.84
C ILE A 27 -2.78 -14.65 -23.02
N LEU A 28 -4.07 -14.80 -23.32
CA LEU A 28 -5.14 -14.11 -22.61
C LEU A 28 -5.19 -14.50 -21.13
N VAL A 29 -5.12 -15.80 -20.85
CA VAL A 29 -5.11 -16.32 -19.47
C VAL A 29 -3.85 -15.84 -18.72
N GLY A 30 -2.68 -15.92 -19.36
CA GLY A 30 -1.43 -15.42 -18.77
C GLY A 30 -1.47 -13.91 -18.48
N PHE A 31 -1.99 -13.12 -19.42
CA PHE A 31 -2.16 -11.69 -19.26
C PHE A 31 -3.13 -11.34 -18.12
N LEU A 32 -4.30 -11.97 -18.08
CA LEU A 32 -5.28 -11.75 -17.00
C LEU A 32 -4.74 -12.17 -15.63
N SER A 33 -4.04 -13.30 -15.56
CA SER A 33 -3.41 -13.74 -14.30
C SER A 33 -2.33 -12.77 -13.82
N GLY A 34 -1.48 -12.27 -14.74
CA GLY A 34 -0.45 -11.29 -14.42
C GLY A 34 -1.03 -9.94 -13.98
N LEU A 35 -2.08 -9.47 -14.66
CA LEU A 35 -2.77 -8.24 -14.31
C LEU A 35 -3.42 -8.34 -12.92
N THR A 36 -4.11 -9.44 -12.64
CA THR A 36 -4.76 -9.66 -11.34
C THR A 36 -3.73 -9.71 -10.20
N GLY A 37 -2.60 -10.40 -10.41
CA GLY A 37 -1.51 -10.45 -9.43
C GLY A 37 -0.87 -9.08 -9.19
N GLY A 38 -0.62 -8.32 -10.26
CA GLY A 38 -0.06 -6.97 -10.16
C GLY A 38 -0.95 -5.99 -9.41
N LEU A 39 -2.25 -5.98 -9.72
CA LEU A 39 -3.22 -5.12 -9.04
C LEU A 39 -3.41 -5.51 -7.56
N ALA A 40 -3.37 -6.79 -7.23
CA ALA A 40 -3.45 -7.24 -5.84
C ALA A 40 -2.27 -6.72 -5.01
N THR A 41 -1.05 -6.77 -5.56
CA THR A 41 0.15 -6.26 -4.89
C THR A 41 0.09 -4.74 -4.66
N GLN A 42 -0.38 -3.97 -5.64
CA GLN A 42 -0.56 -2.53 -5.49
C GLN A 42 -1.59 -2.16 -4.41
N ASN A 43 -2.54 -3.03 -4.12
CA ASN A 43 -3.60 -2.72 -3.16
C ASN A 43 -3.17 -2.80 -1.70
N ILE A 44 -2.18 -3.63 -1.37
CA ILE A 44 -1.86 -4.00 0.01
C ILE A 44 -0.37 -4.03 0.31
N SER A 45 0.51 -3.56 -0.59
CA SER A 45 1.96 -3.69 -0.40
C SER A 45 2.45 -3.01 0.87
N ALA A 46 1.92 -1.84 1.22
CA ALA A 46 2.26 -1.15 2.44
C ALA A 46 1.85 -1.92 3.71
N VAL A 47 0.69 -2.58 3.68
CA VAL A 47 0.23 -3.40 4.82
C VAL A 47 1.11 -4.66 4.98
N LEU A 48 1.54 -5.25 3.87
CA LEU A 48 2.45 -6.41 3.90
C LEU A 48 3.87 -6.06 4.34
N ALA A 49 4.26 -4.79 4.22
CA ALA A 49 5.55 -4.29 4.67
C ALA A 49 5.59 -3.95 6.17
N ILE A 50 4.44 -3.90 6.86
CA ILE A 50 4.38 -3.61 8.29
C ILE A 50 5.23 -4.64 9.07
N PRO A 51 6.23 -4.21 9.84
CA PRO A 51 7.08 -5.10 10.61
C PRO A 51 6.33 -5.60 11.86
N GLY A 52 5.54 -6.65 11.72
CA GLY A 52 4.78 -7.21 12.83
C GLY A 52 4.16 -8.57 12.51
N ASP A 53 4.09 -9.44 13.51
CA ASP A 53 3.50 -10.76 13.35
C ASP A 53 1.97 -10.75 13.30
N ARG A 54 1.37 -9.70 13.88
CA ARG A 54 -0.10 -9.60 14.03
C ARG A 54 -0.55 -8.14 13.98
N ILE A 55 -1.66 -7.90 13.33
CA ILE A 55 -2.39 -6.64 13.35
C ILE A 55 -3.65 -6.83 14.21
N VAL A 56 -3.88 -5.90 15.14
CA VAL A 56 -5.01 -5.93 16.06
C VAL A 56 -5.94 -4.77 15.75
N PHE A 57 -7.21 -5.05 15.59
CA PHE A 57 -8.27 -4.08 15.39
C PHE A 57 -9.20 -4.03 16.58
N SER A 58 -9.83 -2.89 16.83
CA SER A 58 -10.96 -2.82 17.76
C SER A 58 -12.17 -3.58 17.19
N THR A 59 -13.03 -4.07 18.07
CA THR A 59 -14.28 -4.69 17.65
C THR A 59 -15.19 -3.61 17.07
N PRO A 60 -15.71 -3.78 15.83
CA PRO A 60 -16.59 -2.81 15.21
C PRO A 60 -17.83 -2.52 16.04
N THR A 61 -18.11 -1.25 16.32
CA THR A 61 -19.26 -0.84 17.14
C THR A 61 -20.60 -0.97 16.40
N ASN A 62 -20.55 -1.04 15.07
CA ASN A 62 -21.74 -0.99 14.20
C ASN A 62 -22.30 -2.36 13.80
N GLY A 63 -21.92 -3.43 14.49
CA GLY A 63 -22.43 -4.78 14.20
C GLY A 63 -21.94 -5.38 12.89
N THR A 64 -21.05 -4.75 12.16
CA THR A 64 -20.31 -5.31 11.04
C THR A 64 -19.18 -6.17 11.58
N SER A 65 -19.12 -7.42 11.15
CA SER A 65 -18.13 -8.38 11.65
C SER A 65 -16.74 -8.26 11.00
N THR A 66 -16.53 -7.31 10.09
CA THR A 66 -15.27 -7.15 9.35
C THR A 66 -14.47 -5.98 9.92
N PRO A 67 -13.30 -6.22 10.55
CA PRO A 67 -12.40 -5.16 11.00
C PRO A 67 -11.91 -4.33 9.82
N SER A 68 -11.77 -3.02 10.02
CA SER A 68 -11.27 -2.09 9.02
C SER A 68 -10.35 -1.08 9.68
N TYR A 69 -9.39 -0.57 8.94
CA TYR A 69 -8.46 0.46 9.45
C TYR A 69 -9.17 1.78 9.76
N SER A 70 -10.18 2.15 8.98
CA SER A 70 -10.95 3.39 9.16
C SER A 70 -11.90 3.35 10.37
N ASP A 71 -12.32 2.17 10.80
CA ASP A 71 -13.30 2.00 11.88
C ASP A 71 -12.67 1.46 13.17
N SER A 72 -11.34 1.24 13.18
CA SER A 72 -10.62 0.72 14.33
C SER A 72 -10.01 1.84 15.13
N THR A 73 -10.42 1.96 16.38
CA THR A 73 -9.82 2.89 17.33
C THR A 73 -9.17 2.11 18.46
N VAL A 74 -7.87 2.26 18.62
CA VAL A 74 -7.08 1.64 19.69
C VAL A 74 -6.67 2.73 20.68
N THR A 75 -6.94 2.49 21.96
CA THR A 75 -6.57 3.42 23.04
C THR A 75 -5.18 3.10 23.58
N GLU A 76 -4.52 4.11 24.14
CA GLU A 76 -3.23 3.94 24.81
C GLU A 76 -3.29 2.90 25.95
N GLN A 77 -4.42 2.83 26.67
CA GLN A 77 -4.63 1.83 27.71
C GLN A 77 -4.64 0.39 27.16
N GLN A 78 -5.27 0.20 25.99
CA GLN A 78 -5.28 -1.11 25.31
C GLN A 78 -3.88 -1.48 24.84
N SER A 79 -3.12 -0.55 24.24
CA SER A 79 -1.74 -0.78 23.83
C SER A 79 -0.86 -1.18 25.03
N LYS A 80 -0.98 -0.50 26.15
CA LYS A 80 -0.28 -0.84 27.40
C LYS A 80 -0.68 -2.22 27.94
N MET A 81 -1.94 -2.58 27.87
CA MET A 81 -2.43 -3.88 28.31
C MET A 81 -1.85 -5.00 27.43
N TRP A 82 -1.79 -4.81 26.12
CA TRP A 82 -1.21 -5.81 25.21
C TRP A 82 0.30 -5.92 25.34
N SER A 83 1.01 -4.81 25.54
CA SER A 83 2.45 -4.83 25.74
C SER A 83 2.89 -5.55 27.02
N ALA A 84 1.99 -5.64 28.01
CA ALA A 84 2.21 -6.38 29.25
C ALA A 84 1.80 -7.86 29.17
N ALA A 85 1.26 -8.33 28.04
CA ALA A 85 0.81 -9.71 27.88
C ALA A 85 2.00 -10.66 27.61
N ASP A 86 1.91 -11.88 28.15
CA ASP A 86 2.94 -12.89 27.96
C ASP A 86 3.13 -13.23 26.47
N GLY A 87 4.37 -13.23 26.01
CA GLY A 87 4.74 -13.55 24.63
C GLY A 87 4.63 -12.40 23.64
N VAL A 88 4.32 -11.19 24.09
CA VAL A 88 4.33 -9.96 23.29
C VAL A 88 5.69 -9.27 23.45
N ALA A 89 6.42 -9.09 22.36
CA ALA A 89 7.72 -8.42 22.36
C ALA A 89 7.57 -6.88 22.29
N SER A 90 6.70 -6.37 21.43
CA SER A 90 6.36 -4.94 21.31
C SER A 90 4.95 -4.76 20.80
N VAL A 91 4.39 -3.58 21.03
CA VAL A 91 3.10 -3.12 20.48
C VAL A 91 3.31 -1.74 19.92
N GLU A 92 3.11 -1.62 18.60
CA GLU A 92 3.27 -0.37 17.87
C GLU A 92 1.92 0.08 17.34
N PRO A 93 1.35 1.18 17.84
CA PRO A 93 0.13 1.74 17.29
C PRO A 93 0.42 2.38 15.93
N ILE A 94 -0.48 2.15 14.97
CA ILE A 94 -0.41 2.70 13.61
C ILE A 94 -1.70 3.44 13.34
N GLY A 95 -1.58 4.68 12.87
CA GLY A 95 -2.69 5.45 12.32
C GLY A 95 -2.78 5.25 10.80
N VAL A 96 -3.97 5.06 10.26
CA VAL A 96 -4.16 4.96 8.79
C VAL A 96 -5.30 5.87 8.38
N SER A 97 -5.04 6.74 7.43
CA SER A 97 -6.05 7.63 6.83
C SER A 97 -5.77 7.85 5.35
N GLN A 98 -6.76 8.34 4.62
CA GLN A 98 -6.60 8.71 3.21
C GLN A 98 -6.92 10.19 3.03
N THR A 99 -6.08 10.88 2.29
CA THR A 99 -6.21 12.32 2.04
C THR A 99 -5.57 12.70 0.71
N ARG A 100 -5.28 13.98 0.54
CA ARG A 100 -4.54 14.52 -0.59
C ARG A 100 -3.27 15.19 -0.10
N ALA A 101 -2.17 14.94 -0.81
CA ALA A 101 -0.92 15.69 -0.67
C ALA A 101 -0.75 16.64 -1.85
N GLU A 102 -0.11 17.78 -1.61
CA GLU A 102 0.14 18.83 -2.58
C GLU A 102 1.59 19.29 -2.51
N ALA A 103 2.20 19.56 -3.67
CA ALA A 103 3.53 20.16 -3.79
C ALA A 103 3.51 21.11 -4.99
N GLY A 104 3.60 22.41 -4.77
CA GLY A 104 3.42 23.40 -5.83
C GLY A 104 2.08 23.22 -6.54
N ASP A 105 2.13 22.91 -7.85
CA ASP A 105 0.94 22.66 -8.67
C ASP A 105 0.54 21.17 -8.71
N ALA A 106 1.41 20.27 -8.24
CA ALA A 106 1.16 18.84 -8.23
C ALA A 106 0.25 18.45 -7.05
N ARG A 107 -0.67 17.51 -7.31
CA ARG A 107 -1.64 17.02 -6.31
C ARG A 107 -1.94 15.56 -6.54
N THR A 108 -1.84 14.75 -5.49
CA THR A 108 -2.19 13.32 -5.59
C THR A 108 -2.97 12.85 -4.35
N ALA A 109 -3.82 11.83 -4.53
CA ALA A 109 -4.43 11.13 -3.40
C ALA A 109 -3.38 10.22 -2.76
N VAL A 110 -3.31 10.22 -1.44
CA VAL A 110 -2.34 9.44 -0.67
C VAL A 110 -2.98 8.73 0.50
N ALA A 111 -2.41 7.59 0.88
CA ALA A 111 -2.66 6.98 2.17
C ALA A 111 -1.59 7.47 3.14
N VAL A 112 -2.00 7.98 4.28
CA VAL A 112 -1.11 8.49 5.32
C VAL A 112 -1.05 7.49 6.46
N PHE A 113 0.16 7.02 6.77
CA PHE A 113 0.45 6.14 7.88
C PHE A 113 1.14 6.92 8.98
N GLY A 114 0.49 7.00 10.14
CA GLY A 114 1.08 7.54 11.36
C GLY A 114 1.82 6.43 12.11
N VAL A 115 3.13 6.52 12.19
CA VAL A 115 3.99 5.48 12.76
C VAL A 115 4.89 6.04 13.86
N GLN A 116 5.40 5.18 14.74
CA GLN A 116 6.41 5.59 15.71
C GLN A 116 7.77 5.82 15.01
N PRO A 117 8.60 6.76 15.48
CA PRO A 117 9.97 6.88 15.02
C PRO A 117 10.71 5.54 15.12
N ARG A 118 11.40 5.11 14.06
CA ARG A 118 12.08 3.81 13.96
C ARG A 118 11.13 2.60 13.88
N PHE A 119 9.90 2.82 13.46
CA PHE A 119 8.95 1.74 13.17
C PHE A 119 9.53 0.76 12.13
N ASP A 120 10.15 1.31 11.12
CA ASP A 120 10.99 0.61 10.14
C ASP A 120 12.19 1.48 9.74
N ASP A 121 12.94 1.04 8.72
CA ASP A 121 14.15 1.76 8.25
C ASP A 121 13.81 3.05 7.48
N THR A 122 12.55 3.29 7.13
CA THR A 122 12.08 4.43 6.33
C THR A 122 11.24 5.41 7.14
N ALA A 123 10.76 5.02 8.31
CA ALA A 123 9.90 5.84 9.15
C ALA A 123 10.54 7.19 9.50
N PRO A 124 9.79 8.30 9.44
CA PRO A 124 10.32 9.63 9.78
C PRO A 124 10.79 9.69 11.23
N THR A 125 11.87 10.42 11.47
CA THR A 125 12.54 10.44 12.78
C THR A 125 12.03 11.52 13.71
N GLN A 126 11.35 12.54 13.18
CA GLN A 126 10.88 13.71 13.94
C GLN A 126 9.57 14.27 13.39
N ASP A 127 8.83 14.97 14.25
CA ASP A 127 7.62 15.69 13.84
C ASP A 127 7.94 16.76 12.80
N GLY A 128 7.01 17.00 11.88
CA GLY A 128 7.19 17.88 10.74
C GLY A 128 7.93 17.27 9.56
N SER A 129 8.38 16.01 9.68
CA SER A 129 8.99 15.25 8.58
C SER A 129 8.06 14.14 8.09
N VAL A 130 8.23 13.77 6.82
CA VAL A 130 7.51 12.66 6.18
C VAL A 130 8.44 11.80 5.34
N SER A 131 8.10 10.53 5.25
CA SER A 131 8.72 9.60 4.31
C SER A 131 7.73 9.25 3.21
N LEU A 132 8.16 9.35 1.97
CA LEU A 132 7.32 9.10 0.80
C LEU A 132 7.70 7.77 0.15
N SER A 133 6.69 7.01 -0.26
CA SER A 133 6.93 5.94 -1.23
C SER A 133 7.39 6.52 -2.56
N THR A 134 8.18 5.77 -3.32
CA THR A 134 8.66 6.19 -4.65
C THR A 134 7.54 6.69 -5.56
N PRO A 135 6.37 6.00 -5.65
CA PRO A 135 5.26 6.52 -6.45
C PRO A 135 4.66 7.82 -5.90
N ALA A 136 4.60 8.03 -4.58
CA ALA A 136 4.11 9.29 -4.01
C ALA A 136 5.03 10.46 -4.38
N ALA A 137 6.33 10.26 -4.27
CA ALA A 137 7.32 11.27 -4.66
C ALA A 137 7.28 11.58 -6.17
N ALA A 138 7.11 10.56 -7.00
CA ALA A 138 6.97 10.73 -8.45
C ALA A 138 5.69 11.49 -8.84
N ASP A 139 4.55 11.19 -8.21
CA ASP A 139 3.28 11.87 -8.48
C ASP A 139 3.30 13.35 -8.05
N LEU A 140 4.07 13.67 -7.01
CA LEU A 140 4.22 15.04 -6.48
C LEU A 140 5.40 15.79 -7.10
N ASP A 141 6.25 15.12 -7.88
CA ASP A 141 7.50 15.66 -8.47
C ASP A 141 8.43 16.26 -7.39
N VAL A 142 8.63 15.52 -6.30
CA VAL A 142 9.46 15.95 -5.15
C VAL A 142 10.59 14.96 -4.85
N THR A 143 11.60 15.48 -4.16
CA THR A 143 12.77 14.75 -3.68
C THR A 143 13.02 15.01 -2.21
N VAL A 144 13.98 14.30 -1.61
CA VAL A 144 14.39 14.51 -0.22
C VAL A 144 14.82 15.97 -0.01
N GLY A 145 14.29 16.61 1.03
CA GLY A 145 14.50 18.00 1.40
C GLY A 145 13.45 18.97 0.88
N ASP A 146 12.57 18.54 -0.04
CA ASP A 146 11.45 19.36 -0.51
C ASP A 146 10.33 19.43 0.53
N GLU A 147 9.44 20.41 0.36
CA GLU A 147 8.27 20.58 1.21
C GLU A 147 7.00 20.15 0.49
N ILE A 148 6.12 19.45 1.22
CA ILE A 148 4.78 19.08 0.76
C ILE A 148 3.72 19.57 1.75
N GLN A 149 2.49 19.68 1.30
CA GLN A 149 1.35 20.02 2.15
C GLN A 149 0.38 18.83 2.27
N ILE A 150 -0.03 18.53 3.48
CA ILE A 150 -1.06 17.54 3.79
C ILE A 150 -2.08 18.21 4.70
N ALA A 151 -3.34 18.30 4.26
CA ALA A 151 -4.44 18.95 4.99
C ALA A 151 -4.12 20.38 5.46
N GLY A 152 -3.33 21.14 4.70
CA GLY A 152 -2.97 22.52 4.99
C GLY A 152 -1.76 22.70 5.91
N SER A 153 -1.16 21.62 6.40
CA SER A 153 0.11 21.64 7.14
C SER A 153 1.27 21.30 6.23
N THR A 154 2.42 21.95 6.44
CA THR A 154 3.64 21.74 5.64
C THR A 154 4.55 20.73 6.35
N TYR A 155 5.09 19.80 5.57
CA TYR A 155 6.01 18.74 6.02
C TYR A 155 7.23 18.71 5.11
N THR A 156 8.39 18.40 5.67
CA THR A 156 9.64 18.20 4.91
C THR A 156 9.81 16.74 4.55
N VAL A 157 10.15 16.44 3.31
CA VAL A 157 10.46 15.09 2.84
C VAL A 157 11.80 14.64 3.40
N GLU A 158 11.80 13.73 4.35
CA GLU A 158 13.01 13.18 4.99
C GLU A 158 13.57 12.00 4.18
N THR A 159 12.68 11.13 3.66
CA THR A 159 13.07 9.93 2.93
C THR A 159 12.14 9.71 1.74
N VAL A 160 12.69 9.17 0.66
CA VAL A 160 11.93 8.63 -0.46
C VAL A 160 12.40 7.20 -0.68
N ALA A 161 11.55 6.22 -0.35
CA ALA A 161 11.89 4.80 -0.47
C ALA A 161 10.66 3.89 -0.57
N GLY A 162 10.89 2.70 -1.12
CA GLY A 162 9.86 1.65 -1.19
C GLY A 162 8.75 1.90 -2.22
N GLU A 163 7.98 0.86 -2.47
CA GLU A 163 6.86 0.84 -3.43
C GLU A 163 5.52 0.72 -2.68
N GLY A 164 5.38 1.46 -1.58
CA GLY A 164 4.22 1.37 -0.70
C GLY A 164 2.92 1.85 -1.36
N TRP A 165 1.94 0.95 -1.41
CA TRP A 165 0.58 1.23 -1.87
C TRP A 165 -0.45 0.73 -0.86
N TYR A 166 -1.50 1.51 -0.68
CA TYR A 166 -2.66 1.14 0.12
C TYR A 166 -3.94 1.58 -0.58
N SER A 167 -4.83 0.64 -0.88
CA SER A 167 -6.13 0.92 -1.54
C SER A 167 -5.98 1.79 -2.81
N HIS A 168 -5.04 1.41 -3.68
CA HIS A 168 -4.70 2.10 -4.95
C HIS A 168 -4.10 3.51 -4.80
N THR A 169 -3.76 3.94 -3.60
CA THR A 169 -3.08 5.21 -3.36
C THR A 169 -1.65 4.97 -2.87
N PRO A 170 -0.67 5.78 -3.31
CA PRO A 170 0.68 5.71 -2.79
C PRO A 170 0.72 6.15 -1.33
N VAL A 171 1.71 5.63 -0.59
CA VAL A 171 1.81 5.83 0.86
C VAL A 171 2.78 6.94 1.21
N ILE A 172 2.39 7.74 2.20
CA ILE A 172 3.24 8.67 2.94
C ILE A 172 3.22 8.25 4.41
N GLU A 173 4.38 8.19 5.03
CA GLU A 173 4.52 7.99 6.47
C GLU A 173 4.83 9.31 7.17
N MET A 174 4.20 9.54 8.31
CA MET A 174 4.49 10.63 9.24
C MET A 174 4.62 10.09 10.64
N THR A 175 5.11 10.90 11.59
CA THR A 175 5.11 10.48 12.97
C THR A 175 3.69 10.26 13.47
N LEU A 176 3.51 9.36 14.43
CA LEU A 176 2.19 9.13 15.03
C LEU A 176 1.65 10.38 15.71
N GLY A 177 2.54 11.24 16.25
CA GLY A 177 2.16 12.52 16.85
C GLY A 177 1.54 13.48 15.83
N ASP A 178 2.18 13.65 14.67
CA ASP A 178 1.66 14.47 13.58
C ASP A 178 0.35 13.90 13.02
N TRP A 179 0.28 12.57 12.86
CA TRP A 179 -0.93 11.90 12.40
C TRP A 179 -2.12 12.12 13.35
N GLN A 180 -1.89 12.05 14.66
CA GLN A 180 -2.93 12.30 15.66
C GLN A 180 -3.40 13.76 15.61
N GLY A 181 -2.47 14.72 15.47
CA GLY A 181 -2.79 16.12 15.27
C GLY A 181 -3.61 16.37 14.00
N TYR A 182 -3.21 15.78 12.90
CA TYR A 182 -3.91 15.80 11.63
C TYR A 182 -5.31 15.16 11.74
N SER A 183 -5.42 13.96 12.29
CA SER A 183 -6.68 13.22 12.43
C SER A 183 -7.67 13.99 13.32
N ALA A 184 -7.22 14.55 14.44
CA ALA A 184 -8.06 15.38 15.30
C ALA A 184 -8.58 16.65 14.61
N ALA A 185 -7.76 17.26 13.73
CA ALA A 185 -8.13 18.47 13.00
C ALA A 185 -9.11 18.20 11.84
N THR A 186 -9.03 17.03 11.22
CA THR A 186 -9.84 16.66 10.04
C THR A 186 -11.05 15.79 10.36
N GLY A 187 -11.14 15.25 11.57
CA GLY A 187 -12.19 14.32 11.99
C GLY A 187 -12.07 12.95 11.32
N ALA A 188 -10.85 12.57 10.91
CA ALA A 188 -10.54 11.30 10.25
C ALA A 188 -10.30 10.18 11.26
#